data_3153bfba3dfc47171a4378fb33d2c62a
#
_entry.id   3153bfba3dfc47171a4378fb33d2c62a
#
_cell.length_a   1.000
_cell.length_b   1.000
_cell.length_c   1.000
_cell.angle_alpha   90.00
_cell.angle_beta   90.00
_cell.angle_gamma   90.00
#
_symmetry.space_group_name_H-M   'P 1'
#
loop_
_entity.id
_entity.type
_entity.pdbx_description
1 polymer ?
#
loop_
_entity_poly.entity_id
_entity_poly.type
_entity_poly.pdbx_seq_one_letter_code
_entity_poly.pdbx_strand_id
1 'polypeptide(L)'
;MFRWVSILLVALQLCRPALQSDPLLLVSEPQDGQEEPAQAWLNIKLGDVVPSRELQKTPEIRAPTESEASPHSLPMFEEYTNLKWVTWNGSLPNGAVAIFNGYTERTDYVCKVNCEAGFYTPGNGHVCRYPYADKEYASSKFEVLVNIDQFEFLEWVEESYGDVPPYSVRTCSNVDIFVGKNKYGLGKVVPQHEAFFLPWEGDEYWYKSYQVLAINQASYSQHISHVQYGIDQMELFHHPPETLQLAKVTNLECSSVEKTVKLEKTSTVEKSWDIGRQTRNGSVSTMSAKIPILGPGTVDFTKEQTMTFSEGTTTRESIRHAVSVQLLVPPNHSCSVRMDGRKMTADIPFTGRLSRTNHNGDTHWTFITGTYDGMSVGEINAVVERCQPVADAVPCSPAEDEQH
;
A
#
# COMPACT_ATOMS: atom_id res chain seq x y z
N MET A 1 -27.74 7.37 61.87
CA MET A 1 -27.52 8.82 61.91
C MET A 1 -27.57 9.26 60.49
N PHE A 2 -28.68 9.74 59.95
CA PHE A 2 -29.11 11.12 59.78
C PHE A 2 -28.02 11.97 59.08
N ARG A 3 -28.21 12.56 57.87
CA ARG A 3 -29.24 13.45 57.24
C ARG A 3 -28.87 13.58 55.76
N TRP A 4 -29.72 13.46 54.77
CA TRP A 4 -30.64 14.43 54.17
C TRP A 4 -30.03 15.81 53.78
N VAL A 5 -30.16 16.15 52.51
CA VAL A 5 -30.83 17.38 51.95
C VAL A 5 -30.18 17.64 50.58
N SER A 6 -30.72 17.94 49.48
CA SER A 6 -32.00 18.30 48.89
C SER A 6 -31.74 18.77 47.47
N ILE A 7 -32.60 18.39 46.62
CA ILE A 7 -33.02 18.90 45.32
C ILE A 7 -32.89 20.43 45.15
N LEU A 8 -32.42 20.88 44.02
CA LEU A 8 -32.87 22.13 43.39
C LEU A 8 -32.93 21.99 41.87
N LEU A 9 -34.15 21.80 41.39
CA LEU A 9 -34.62 22.07 40.03
C LEU A 9 -34.65 23.59 39.84
N VAL A 10 -34.03 24.12 38.80
CA VAL A 10 -34.36 25.41 38.22
C VAL A 10 -34.53 25.27 36.72
N ALA A 11 -35.80 25.34 36.35
CA ALA A 11 -36.25 25.57 34.99
C ALA A 11 -36.20 27.09 34.72
N LEU A 12 -35.58 27.50 33.61
CA LEU A 12 -35.79 28.80 33.00
C LEU A 12 -35.58 28.67 31.49
N GLN A 13 -36.68 28.57 30.77
CA GLN A 13 -37.27 29.55 29.85
C GLN A 13 -36.37 30.13 28.77
N LEU A 14 -36.58 29.67 27.56
CA LEU A 14 -36.85 30.41 26.33
C LEU A 14 -36.31 31.86 26.22
N CYS A 15 -35.27 32.04 25.38
CA CYS A 15 -35.15 33.22 24.56
C CYS A 15 -34.64 32.81 23.19
N ARG A 16 -35.49 32.90 22.19
CA ARG A 16 -35.12 33.02 20.78
C ARG A 16 -34.68 34.46 20.52
N PRO A 17 -33.58 34.73 19.82
CA PRO A 17 -33.46 35.95 19.07
C PRO A 17 -33.89 35.71 17.62
N ALA A 18 -34.46 36.77 17.09
CA ALA A 18 -35.07 36.94 15.82
C ALA A 18 -34.14 36.69 14.62
N LEU A 19 -34.71 36.21 13.57
CA LEU A 19 -34.23 36.27 12.20
C LEU A 19 -33.74 37.66 11.82
N GLN A 20 -32.46 37.75 11.49
CA GLN A 20 -31.89 38.85 10.73
C GLN A 20 -31.55 38.31 9.36
N SER A 21 -32.34 38.75 8.39
CA SER A 21 -32.22 38.49 6.97
C SER A 21 -31.00 39.22 6.43
N ASP A 22 -29.97 38.48 6.03
CA ASP A 22 -28.90 39.01 5.18
C ASP A 22 -29.34 39.01 3.70
N PRO A 23 -28.91 39.99 2.91
CA PRO A 23 -29.42 40.24 1.59
C PRO A 23 -28.92 39.22 0.58
N LEU A 24 -29.86 38.67 -0.17
CA LEU A 24 -29.68 37.90 -1.40
C LEU A 24 -28.69 38.59 -2.35
N LEU A 25 -27.50 38.02 -2.50
CA LEU A 25 -26.72 38.20 -3.71
C LEU A 25 -27.45 37.47 -4.84
N LEU A 26 -28.10 38.23 -5.67
CA LEU A 26 -28.61 37.82 -6.98
C LEU A 26 -27.41 37.41 -7.84
N VAL A 27 -27.09 36.12 -7.87
CA VAL A 27 -26.39 35.51 -8.99
C VAL A 27 -27.45 35.31 -10.07
N SER A 28 -27.36 36.09 -11.14
CA SER A 28 -28.15 35.92 -12.31
C SER A 28 -27.94 34.53 -12.89
N GLU A 29 -28.94 33.67 -12.76
CA GLU A 29 -29.08 32.47 -13.60
C GLU A 29 -29.11 32.90 -15.07
N PRO A 30 -28.38 32.20 -15.96
CA PRO A 30 -28.67 32.32 -17.36
C PRO A 30 -30.04 31.68 -17.59
N GLN A 31 -30.99 32.50 -18.00
CA GLN A 31 -32.23 32.04 -18.58
C GLN A 31 -31.89 31.26 -19.87
N ASP A 32 -31.93 29.96 -19.80
CA ASP A 32 -32.23 29.10 -20.96
C ASP A 32 -33.38 28.19 -20.56
N GLY A 33 -34.53 28.80 -20.51
CA GLY A 33 -35.82 28.14 -20.57
C GLY A 33 -36.16 27.83 -22.00
N GLN A 34 -35.80 26.66 -22.47
CA GLN A 34 -36.53 25.96 -23.52
C GLN A 34 -36.69 24.52 -23.07
N GLU A 35 -37.91 24.19 -22.60
CA GLU A 35 -38.40 22.82 -22.58
C GLU A 35 -38.30 22.31 -24.03
N GLU A 36 -37.33 21.45 -24.29
CA GLU A 36 -37.25 20.72 -25.53
C GLU A 36 -38.37 19.67 -25.59
N PRO A 37 -39.24 19.71 -26.57
CA PRO A 37 -40.30 18.71 -26.71
C PRO A 37 -39.70 17.33 -27.03
N ALA A 38 -40.42 16.27 -26.65
CA ALA A 38 -40.02 14.86 -26.80
C ALA A 38 -39.54 14.46 -28.25
N GLN A 39 -39.76 15.30 -29.25
CA GLN A 39 -39.27 15.11 -30.60
C GLN A 39 -37.80 15.48 -30.83
N ALA A 40 -37.13 16.15 -29.87
CA ALA A 40 -35.69 16.44 -29.94
C ALA A 40 -34.81 15.17 -29.86
N TRP A 41 -35.36 14.09 -29.37
CA TRP A 41 -34.64 12.79 -29.25
C TRP A 41 -34.22 12.21 -30.60
N LEU A 42 -35.05 12.40 -31.64
CA LEU A 42 -34.74 11.95 -33.00
C LEU A 42 -33.65 12.80 -33.68
N ASN A 43 -33.51 14.06 -33.27
CA ASN A 43 -32.51 14.96 -33.85
C ASN A 43 -31.11 14.82 -33.20
N ILE A 44 -31.01 14.27 -31.97
CA ILE A 44 -29.71 13.99 -31.29
C ILE A 44 -28.96 12.86 -32.01
N LYS A 45 -29.70 11.94 -32.65
CA LYS A 45 -29.11 10.88 -33.50
C LYS A 45 -28.37 11.39 -34.74
N LEU A 46 -28.58 12.63 -35.15
CA LEU A 46 -28.09 13.16 -36.44
C LEU A 46 -26.97 14.19 -36.34
N GLY A 47 -26.71 14.80 -35.18
CA GLY A 47 -25.72 15.87 -35.04
C GLY A 47 -24.36 15.45 -34.54
N ASP A 48 -24.32 14.60 -33.50
CA ASP A 48 -23.11 14.24 -32.77
C ASP A 48 -22.76 12.74 -32.83
N VAL A 49 -23.58 11.94 -33.53
CA VAL A 49 -23.43 10.49 -33.66
C VAL A 49 -23.17 10.11 -35.08
N VAL A 50 -22.08 9.48 -35.39
CA VAL A 50 -21.79 8.89 -36.72
C VAL A 50 -22.07 7.39 -36.59
N PRO A 51 -22.82 6.78 -37.53
CA PRO A 51 -23.16 5.37 -37.49
C PRO A 51 -21.91 4.51 -37.51
N SER A 52 -21.85 3.53 -36.61
CA SER A 52 -20.71 2.59 -36.45
C SER A 52 -20.37 1.78 -37.70
N ARG A 53 -21.22 1.80 -38.71
CA ARG A 53 -20.98 1.13 -40.01
C ARG A 53 -19.74 1.61 -40.77
N GLU A 54 -19.25 2.82 -40.56
CA GLU A 54 -18.01 3.30 -41.18
C GLU A 54 -16.73 2.83 -40.51
N LEU A 55 -16.82 2.30 -39.28
CA LEU A 55 -15.66 1.77 -38.53
C LEU A 55 -15.47 0.26 -38.69
N GLN A 56 -16.30 -0.42 -39.48
CA GLN A 56 -16.22 -1.85 -39.69
C GLN A 56 -15.04 -2.25 -40.58
N LYS A 57 -13.85 -2.29 -40.01
CA LYS A 57 -12.81 -3.28 -40.30
C LYS A 57 -12.16 -3.63 -38.99
N THR A 58 -12.81 -4.48 -38.23
CA THR A 58 -12.13 -5.23 -37.17
C THR A 58 -11.05 -6.08 -37.82
N PRO A 59 -9.77 -5.87 -37.57
CA PRO A 59 -8.78 -6.91 -37.84
C PRO A 59 -9.11 -8.04 -36.89
N GLU A 60 -9.24 -9.25 -37.43
CA GLU A 60 -9.16 -10.47 -36.61
C GLU A 60 -8.02 -10.30 -35.62
N ILE A 61 -8.32 -10.38 -34.33
CA ILE A 61 -7.32 -10.36 -33.27
C ILE A 61 -6.47 -11.61 -33.44
N ARG A 62 -5.38 -11.50 -34.20
CA ARG A 62 -4.29 -12.44 -34.12
C ARG A 62 -3.67 -12.25 -32.75
N ALA A 63 -3.58 -13.34 -32.00
CA ALA A 63 -2.80 -13.40 -30.76
C ALA A 63 -1.43 -12.73 -31.01
N PRO A 64 -0.99 -11.80 -30.15
CA PRO A 64 0.30 -11.17 -30.31
C PRO A 64 1.40 -12.24 -30.20
N THR A 65 2.21 -12.37 -31.24
CA THR A 65 3.51 -13.00 -31.14
C THR A 65 4.37 -12.13 -30.22
N GLU A 66 5.01 -12.76 -29.24
CA GLU A 66 5.98 -12.15 -28.32
C GLU A 66 7.10 -11.44 -29.08
N SER A 67 6.94 -10.19 -29.43
CA SER A 67 8.02 -9.20 -29.64
C SER A 67 7.38 -7.89 -30.10
N GLU A 68 7.32 -6.97 -29.17
CA GLU A 68 7.35 -5.53 -29.24
C GLU A 68 6.55 -4.97 -28.06
N ALA A 69 7.19 -5.00 -26.89
CA ALA A 69 6.68 -4.26 -25.75
C ALA A 69 6.80 -2.76 -26.08
N SER A 70 5.67 -2.11 -26.33
CA SER A 70 5.58 -0.67 -26.37
C SER A 70 6.09 -0.07 -25.04
N PRO A 71 6.89 1.02 -25.05
CA PRO A 71 7.48 1.59 -23.83
C PRO A 71 6.46 2.20 -22.84
N HIS A 72 5.17 1.98 -23.01
CA HIS A 72 4.09 2.50 -22.17
C HIS A 72 3.19 1.41 -21.56
N SER A 73 3.67 0.18 -21.41
CA SER A 73 2.95 -0.80 -20.60
C SER A 73 3.05 -0.41 -19.12
N LEU A 74 2.20 0.51 -18.69
CA LEU A 74 1.94 0.72 -17.27
C LEU A 74 1.44 -0.62 -16.71
N PRO A 75 1.95 -1.05 -15.54
CA PRO A 75 1.52 -2.29 -14.91
C PRO A 75 0.01 -2.29 -14.71
N MET A 76 -0.59 -3.48 -14.71
CA MET A 76 -2.03 -3.65 -14.55
C MET A 76 -2.52 -2.89 -13.33
N PHE A 77 -3.53 -2.01 -13.49
CA PHE A 77 -4.06 -1.22 -12.38
C PHE A 77 -4.54 -2.09 -11.21
N GLU A 78 -5.04 -3.31 -11.48
CA GLU A 78 -5.47 -4.28 -10.47
C GLU A 78 -4.34 -4.77 -9.55
N GLU A 79 -3.09 -4.76 -10.01
CA GLU A 79 -1.96 -5.20 -9.19
C GLU A 79 -1.50 -4.15 -8.18
N TYR A 80 -1.77 -2.88 -8.43
CA TYR A 80 -1.21 -1.75 -7.66
C TYR A 80 -2.28 -0.84 -7.05
N THR A 81 -3.55 -1.22 -7.15
CA THR A 81 -4.67 -0.41 -6.66
C THR A 81 -5.68 -1.24 -5.90
N ASN A 82 -6.59 -0.56 -5.20
CA ASN A 82 -7.75 -1.19 -4.55
C ASN A 82 -8.96 -1.31 -5.49
N LEU A 83 -8.77 -1.13 -6.81
CA LEU A 83 -9.82 -1.39 -7.79
C LEU A 83 -9.78 -2.84 -8.22
N LYS A 84 -10.93 -3.50 -8.24
CA LYS A 84 -11.06 -4.90 -8.69
C LYS A 84 -12.33 -5.08 -9.50
N TRP A 85 -12.24 -5.95 -10.52
CA TRP A 85 -13.39 -6.49 -11.19
C TRP A 85 -13.89 -7.71 -10.42
N VAL A 86 -15.12 -7.64 -9.92
CA VAL A 86 -15.73 -8.68 -9.08
C VAL A 86 -16.88 -9.33 -9.83
N THR A 87 -16.83 -10.65 -9.95
CA THR A 87 -17.88 -11.42 -10.62
C THR A 87 -19.22 -11.22 -9.93
N TRP A 88 -20.25 -10.93 -10.72
CA TRP A 88 -21.62 -10.78 -10.24
C TRP A 88 -22.15 -12.08 -9.63
N ASN A 89 -22.63 -12.00 -8.40
CA ASN A 89 -23.14 -13.14 -7.63
C ASN A 89 -24.61 -13.00 -7.21
N GLY A 90 -25.35 -12.04 -7.80
CA GLY A 90 -26.75 -11.77 -7.47
C GLY A 90 -26.98 -10.54 -6.59
N SER A 91 -25.93 -9.94 -6.05
CA SER A 91 -25.97 -8.71 -5.25
C SER A 91 -24.84 -7.75 -5.59
N LEU A 92 -25.06 -6.44 -5.41
CA LEU A 92 -24.02 -5.44 -5.56
C LEU A 92 -22.97 -5.61 -4.45
N PRO A 93 -21.69 -5.76 -4.81
CA PRO A 93 -20.61 -5.76 -3.83
C PRO A 93 -20.47 -4.39 -3.17
N ASN A 94 -19.99 -4.38 -1.92
CA ASN A 94 -19.66 -3.14 -1.24
C ASN A 94 -18.53 -2.41 -2.00
N GLY A 95 -18.65 -1.09 -2.16
CA GLY A 95 -17.69 -0.29 -2.92
C GLY A 95 -17.87 -0.34 -4.44
N ALA A 96 -18.99 -0.90 -4.95
CA ALA A 96 -19.30 -0.88 -6.39
C ALA A 96 -19.29 0.56 -6.93
N VAL A 97 -18.54 0.78 -8.01
CA VAL A 97 -18.39 2.10 -8.64
C VAL A 97 -19.63 2.43 -9.46
N ALA A 98 -20.20 3.60 -9.21
CA ALA A 98 -21.44 4.03 -9.84
C ALA A 98 -21.42 5.51 -10.24
N ILE A 99 -22.33 5.86 -11.12
CA ILE A 99 -22.69 7.25 -11.44
C ILE A 99 -24.19 7.44 -11.21
N PHE A 100 -24.58 8.64 -10.84
CA PHE A 100 -25.96 9.06 -11.04
C PHE A 100 -26.09 9.57 -12.50
N ASN A 101 -26.89 8.87 -13.28
CA ASN A 101 -27.17 9.26 -14.64
C ASN A 101 -28.36 10.24 -14.64
N GLY A 102 -28.06 11.54 -14.72
CA GLY A 102 -29.06 12.60 -14.68
C GLY A 102 -29.98 12.65 -15.92
N TYR A 103 -29.57 12.02 -17.01
CA TYR A 103 -30.37 11.93 -18.20
C TYR A 103 -31.53 10.94 -18.11
N THR A 104 -31.29 9.85 -17.36
CA THR A 104 -32.29 8.78 -17.15
C THR A 104 -32.81 8.73 -15.72
N GLU A 105 -32.35 9.64 -14.86
CA GLU A 105 -32.71 9.74 -13.43
C GLU A 105 -32.51 8.42 -12.66
N ARG A 106 -31.41 7.72 -12.92
CA ARG A 106 -31.11 6.44 -12.27
C ARG A 106 -29.62 6.30 -11.89
N THR A 107 -29.32 5.37 -11.01
CA THR A 107 -27.95 5.00 -10.70
C THR A 107 -27.50 3.85 -11.59
N ASP A 108 -26.43 4.08 -12.34
CA ASP A 108 -25.77 3.09 -13.20
C ASP A 108 -24.44 2.68 -12.57
N TYR A 109 -24.21 1.38 -12.43
CA TYR A 109 -22.97 0.80 -11.92
C TYR A 109 -22.07 0.36 -13.06
N VAL A 110 -20.77 0.61 -12.92
CA VAL A 110 -19.77 0.20 -13.92
C VAL A 110 -19.66 -1.32 -13.92
N CYS A 111 -19.95 -1.93 -15.05
CA CYS A 111 -19.78 -3.37 -15.27
C CYS A 111 -19.04 -3.66 -16.56
N LYS A 112 -18.58 -4.90 -16.70
CA LYS A 112 -18.03 -5.41 -17.96
C LYS A 112 -18.49 -6.82 -18.24
N VAL A 113 -18.56 -7.16 -19.53
CA VAL A 113 -18.72 -8.52 -20.03
C VAL A 113 -17.49 -8.83 -20.87
N ASN A 114 -16.70 -9.83 -20.47
CA ASN A 114 -15.34 -9.99 -21.00
C ASN A 114 -14.54 -8.69 -20.83
N CYS A 115 -14.17 -8.04 -21.94
CA CYS A 115 -13.45 -6.76 -21.90
C CYS A 115 -14.32 -5.56 -22.32
N GLU A 116 -15.61 -5.73 -22.53
CA GLU A 116 -16.53 -4.68 -22.96
C GLU A 116 -17.18 -3.99 -21.76
N ALA A 117 -16.82 -2.73 -21.49
CA ALA A 117 -17.44 -1.97 -20.42
C ALA A 117 -18.83 -1.46 -20.78
N GLY A 118 -19.69 -1.41 -19.77
CA GLY A 118 -21.05 -0.96 -19.89
C GLY A 118 -21.66 -0.61 -18.53
N PHE A 119 -22.95 -0.79 -18.37
CA PHE A 119 -23.64 -0.45 -17.14
C PHE A 119 -24.58 -1.55 -16.64
N TYR A 120 -24.69 -1.64 -15.33
CA TYR A 120 -25.72 -2.38 -14.61
C TYR A 120 -26.61 -1.42 -13.83
N THR A 121 -27.95 -1.57 -13.95
CA THR A 121 -28.93 -0.76 -13.21
C THR A 121 -29.80 -1.67 -12.36
N PRO A 122 -29.86 -1.50 -11.02
CA PRO A 122 -30.81 -2.20 -10.17
C PRO A 122 -32.26 -1.95 -10.66
N GLY A 123 -33.06 -3.00 -10.67
CA GLY A 123 -34.46 -2.93 -11.11
C GLY A 123 -34.68 -3.10 -12.63
N ASN A 124 -33.62 -3.08 -13.44
CA ASN A 124 -33.70 -3.32 -14.90
C ASN A 124 -33.14 -4.71 -15.31
N GLY A 125 -33.41 -5.71 -14.50
CA GLY A 125 -32.89 -7.06 -14.64
C GLY A 125 -31.48 -7.22 -14.06
N HIS A 126 -31.04 -8.45 -13.87
CA HIS A 126 -29.69 -8.78 -13.36
C HIS A 126 -28.72 -8.95 -14.54
N VAL A 127 -28.55 -7.91 -15.35
CA VAL A 127 -27.73 -7.94 -16.58
C VAL A 127 -26.86 -6.70 -16.68
N CYS A 128 -25.63 -6.88 -17.15
CA CYS A 128 -24.78 -5.81 -17.65
C CYS A 128 -25.12 -5.55 -19.10
N ARG A 129 -25.40 -4.29 -19.44
CA ARG A 129 -25.62 -3.83 -20.82
C ARG A 129 -24.35 -3.21 -21.34
N TYR A 130 -23.90 -3.66 -22.50
CA TYR A 130 -22.63 -3.23 -23.08
C TYR A 130 -22.73 -3.06 -24.60
N PRO A 131 -21.97 -2.15 -25.19
CA PRO A 131 -21.97 -1.89 -26.62
C PRO A 131 -21.00 -2.85 -27.31
N TYR A 132 -21.41 -3.46 -28.42
CA TYR A 132 -20.56 -4.30 -29.25
C TYR A 132 -21.15 -4.46 -30.65
N ALA A 133 -20.32 -4.29 -31.69
CA ALA A 133 -20.68 -4.56 -33.09
C ALA A 133 -22.04 -3.97 -33.48
N ASP A 134 -22.19 -2.64 -33.36
CA ASP A 134 -23.37 -1.84 -33.68
C ASP A 134 -24.62 -2.08 -32.81
N LYS A 135 -24.52 -2.89 -31.77
CA LYS A 135 -25.65 -3.28 -30.94
C LYS A 135 -25.40 -3.10 -29.46
N GLU A 136 -26.48 -2.90 -28.69
CA GLU A 136 -26.48 -3.13 -27.24
C GLU A 136 -26.74 -4.59 -26.98
N TYR A 137 -25.85 -5.20 -26.20
CA TYR A 137 -26.01 -6.56 -25.68
C TYR A 137 -26.24 -6.53 -24.18
N ALA A 138 -26.87 -7.58 -23.67
CA ALA A 138 -27.11 -7.79 -22.26
C ALA A 138 -26.63 -9.18 -21.83
N SER A 139 -25.89 -9.29 -20.72
CA SER A 139 -25.41 -10.54 -20.19
C SER A 139 -25.65 -10.63 -18.70
N SER A 140 -26.12 -11.79 -18.25
CA SER A 140 -26.24 -12.10 -16.81
C SER A 140 -24.91 -12.60 -16.19
N LYS A 141 -23.90 -12.89 -17.02
CA LYS A 141 -22.54 -13.21 -16.60
C LYS A 141 -21.66 -12.00 -16.83
N PHE A 142 -21.31 -11.30 -15.78
CA PHE A 142 -20.54 -10.05 -15.85
C PHE A 142 -19.76 -9.81 -14.56
N GLU A 143 -18.90 -8.83 -14.60
CA GLU A 143 -18.15 -8.33 -13.45
C GLU A 143 -18.51 -6.87 -13.18
N VAL A 144 -18.47 -6.48 -11.92
CA VAL A 144 -18.71 -5.11 -11.45
C VAL A 144 -17.39 -4.52 -10.98
N LEU A 145 -17.12 -3.27 -11.34
CA LEU A 145 -15.96 -2.56 -10.82
C LEU A 145 -16.19 -2.19 -9.35
N VAL A 146 -15.24 -2.56 -8.50
CA VAL A 146 -15.30 -2.30 -7.05
C VAL A 146 -14.08 -1.51 -6.63
N ASN A 147 -14.29 -0.43 -5.91
CA ASN A 147 -13.28 0.32 -5.18
C ASN A 147 -13.29 -0.17 -3.72
N ILE A 148 -12.39 -1.11 -3.39
CA ILE A 148 -12.32 -1.72 -2.07
C ILE A 148 -12.03 -0.64 -1.03
N ASP A 149 -12.79 -0.63 0.07
CA ASP A 149 -12.75 0.38 1.14
C ASP A 149 -12.95 1.82 0.66
N GLN A 150 -13.40 2.01 -0.58
CA GLN A 150 -13.44 3.31 -1.26
C GLN A 150 -12.07 4.03 -1.23
N PHE A 151 -11.00 3.26 -1.26
CA PHE A 151 -9.65 3.74 -1.01
C PHE A 151 -9.08 4.59 -2.13
N GLU A 152 -9.37 4.25 -3.39
CA GLU A 152 -8.89 5.02 -4.53
C GLU A 152 -9.72 6.29 -4.74
N PHE A 153 -9.05 7.40 -5.01
CA PHE A 153 -9.69 8.64 -5.43
C PHE A 153 -9.97 8.55 -6.93
N LEU A 154 -11.23 8.43 -7.29
CA LEU A 154 -11.68 8.30 -8.68
C LEU A 154 -12.15 9.64 -9.21
N GLU A 155 -11.84 9.90 -10.47
CA GLU A 155 -12.28 11.09 -11.19
C GLU A 155 -12.69 10.76 -12.63
N TRP A 156 -13.55 11.61 -13.19
CA TRP A 156 -13.94 11.56 -14.58
C TRP A 156 -13.24 12.68 -15.34
N VAL A 157 -12.34 12.32 -16.25
CA VAL A 157 -11.50 13.26 -17.00
C VAL A 157 -12.06 13.43 -18.40
N GLU A 158 -12.30 14.68 -18.81
CA GLU A 158 -12.77 15.04 -20.16
C GLU A 158 -11.70 14.70 -21.19
N GLU A 159 -12.09 13.93 -22.19
CA GLU A 159 -11.21 13.52 -23.28
C GLU A 159 -11.97 13.45 -24.62
N SER A 160 -11.23 13.27 -25.70
CA SER A 160 -11.78 13.19 -27.03
C SER A 160 -10.88 12.41 -28.00
N TYR A 161 -11.45 11.98 -29.11
CA TYR A 161 -10.73 11.36 -30.25
C TYR A 161 -9.81 10.19 -29.88
N GLY A 162 -10.22 9.37 -28.92
CA GLY A 162 -9.46 8.20 -28.48
C GLY A 162 -8.44 8.45 -27.37
N ASP A 163 -8.21 9.70 -26.98
CA ASP A 163 -7.31 10.04 -25.91
C ASP A 163 -7.81 9.49 -24.58
N VAL A 164 -6.87 9.06 -23.76
CA VAL A 164 -7.12 8.56 -22.40
C VAL A 164 -6.05 9.11 -21.45
N PRO A 165 -6.45 9.63 -20.27
CA PRO A 165 -5.49 10.17 -19.33
C PRO A 165 -4.64 9.05 -18.72
N PRO A 166 -3.48 9.36 -18.10
CA PRO A 166 -2.74 8.43 -17.30
C PRO A 166 -3.62 7.83 -16.18
N TYR A 167 -3.37 6.58 -15.81
CA TYR A 167 -4.08 5.85 -14.75
C TYR A 167 -5.58 5.64 -15.01
N SER A 168 -5.98 5.65 -16.28
CA SER A 168 -7.34 5.29 -16.70
C SER A 168 -7.67 3.84 -16.35
N VAL A 169 -8.93 3.61 -15.98
CA VAL A 169 -9.41 2.28 -15.58
C VAL A 169 -9.63 1.43 -16.83
N ARG A 170 -8.78 0.42 -17.01
CA ARG A 170 -8.88 -0.57 -18.07
C ARG A 170 -9.89 -1.65 -17.73
N THR A 171 -10.49 -2.23 -18.76
CA THR A 171 -11.41 -3.38 -18.60
C THR A 171 -10.65 -4.70 -18.51
N CYS A 172 -9.58 -4.86 -19.26
CA CYS A 172 -8.71 -6.03 -19.27
C CYS A 172 -7.23 -5.60 -19.47
N SER A 173 -6.30 -6.44 -19.04
CA SER A 173 -4.87 -6.16 -19.15
C SER A 173 -4.32 -6.15 -20.58
N ASN A 174 -4.93 -6.93 -21.46
CA ASN A 174 -4.38 -7.22 -22.79
C ASN A 174 -5.01 -6.38 -23.90
N VAL A 175 -5.97 -5.49 -23.58
CA VAL A 175 -6.69 -4.68 -24.56
C VAL A 175 -6.76 -3.22 -24.11
N ASP A 176 -6.68 -2.31 -25.06
CA ASP A 176 -6.83 -0.89 -24.82
C ASP A 176 -8.30 -0.48 -24.87
N ILE A 177 -9.07 -0.97 -23.89
CA ILE A 177 -10.46 -0.59 -23.68
C ILE A 177 -10.59 -0.07 -22.24
N PHE A 178 -11.21 1.11 -22.12
CA PHE A 178 -11.30 1.83 -20.86
C PHE A 178 -12.75 2.11 -20.49
N VAL A 179 -12.98 2.31 -19.19
CA VAL A 179 -14.30 2.74 -18.69
C VAL A 179 -14.52 4.20 -19.03
N GLY A 180 -15.59 4.48 -19.73
CA GLY A 180 -15.97 5.83 -20.11
C GLY A 180 -17.42 6.15 -19.85
N LYS A 181 -17.74 7.44 -19.94
CA LYS A 181 -19.10 7.95 -19.94
C LYS A 181 -19.22 9.21 -20.77
N ASN A 182 -20.47 9.57 -21.08
CA ASN A 182 -20.84 10.91 -21.50
C ASN A 182 -22.11 11.36 -20.75
N LYS A 183 -22.75 12.43 -21.19
CA LYS A 183 -24.00 12.92 -20.58
C LYS A 183 -25.15 11.90 -20.61
N TYR A 184 -25.08 10.89 -21.46
CA TYR A 184 -26.16 9.91 -21.65
C TYR A 184 -25.94 8.63 -20.83
N GLY A 185 -24.71 8.28 -20.44
CA GLY A 185 -24.45 7.11 -19.61
C GLY A 185 -23.05 6.54 -19.73
N LEU A 186 -22.89 5.36 -19.11
CA LEU A 186 -21.66 4.57 -19.07
C LEU A 186 -21.48 3.72 -20.32
N GLY A 187 -20.24 3.49 -20.71
CA GLY A 187 -19.83 2.63 -21.82
C GLY A 187 -18.32 2.41 -21.83
N LYS A 188 -17.77 2.21 -23.00
CA LYS A 188 -16.32 1.94 -23.20
C LYS A 188 -15.67 3.00 -24.08
N VAL A 189 -14.40 3.29 -23.80
CA VAL A 189 -13.52 4.06 -24.71
C VAL A 189 -12.57 3.10 -25.40
N VAL A 190 -12.48 3.20 -26.71
CA VAL A 190 -11.60 2.39 -27.54
C VAL A 190 -10.67 3.32 -28.33
N PRO A 191 -9.42 3.55 -27.87
CA PRO A 191 -8.46 4.45 -28.51
C PRO A 191 -8.22 4.16 -29.99
N GLN A 192 -8.13 2.90 -30.36
CA GLN A 192 -7.97 2.49 -31.76
C GLN A 192 -9.07 2.99 -32.70
N HIS A 193 -10.27 3.19 -32.16
CA HIS A 193 -11.43 3.69 -32.90
C HIS A 193 -11.63 5.19 -32.70
N GLU A 194 -10.75 5.80 -31.91
CA GLU A 194 -10.81 7.22 -31.56
C GLU A 194 -12.19 7.64 -31.01
N ALA A 195 -12.85 6.79 -30.21
CA ALA A 195 -14.24 7.00 -29.80
C ALA A 195 -14.60 6.34 -28.46
N PHE A 196 -15.62 6.90 -27.84
CA PHE A 196 -16.41 6.30 -26.77
C PHE A 196 -17.65 5.65 -27.36
N PHE A 197 -18.01 4.47 -26.87
CA PHE A 197 -19.17 3.69 -27.30
C PHE A 197 -20.18 3.56 -26.16
N LEU A 198 -21.42 3.93 -26.44
CA LEU A 198 -22.56 3.91 -25.52
C LEU A 198 -23.56 2.84 -25.94
N PRO A 199 -23.95 1.90 -25.04
CA PRO A 199 -25.08 1.01 -25.28
C PRO A 199 -26.39 1.76 -24.98
N TRP A 200 -27.29 1.81 -25.92
CA TRP A 200 -28.56 2.55 -25.78
C TRP A 200 -29.68 1.99 -26.63
N GLU A 201 -30.80 1.63 -26.01
CA GLU A 201 -32.05 1.20 -26.70
C GLU A 201 -31.85 0.11 -27.76
N GLY A 202 -30.97 -0.83 -27.53
CA GLY A 202 -30.69 -1.95 -28.43
C GLY A 202 -29.59 -1.69 -29.46
N ASP A 203 -29.08 -0.49 -29.56
CA ASP A 203 -28.05 -0.08 -30.52
C ASP A 203 -26.77 0.38 -29.81
N GLU A 204 -25.64 0.41 -30.54
CA GLU A 204 -24.38 1.01 -30.13
C GLU A 204 -24.22 2.37 -30.76
N TYR A 205 -24.01 3.41 -29.96
CA TYR A 205 -23.74 4.77 -30.40
C TYR A 205 -22.33 5.18 -30.02
N TRP A 206 -21.65 5.91 -30.89
CA TRP A 206 -20.30 6.36 -30.60
C TRP A 206 -20.17 7.88 -30.65
N TYR A 207 -19.24 8.40 -29.84
CA TYR A 207 -19.01 9.83 -29.63
C TYR A 207 -17.51 10.13 -29.61
N LYS A 208 -17.14 11.29 -30.17
CA LYS A 208 -15.77 11.77 -30.15
C LYS A 208 -15.40 12.50 -28.85
N SER A 209 -16.37 13.03 -28.11
CA SER A 209 -16.17 13.71 -26.81
C SER A 209 -16.82 12.90 -25.70
N TYR A 210 -16.09 12.69 -24.62
CA TYR A 210 -16.45 11.79 -23.52
C TYR A 210 -15.64 12.09 -22.28
N GLN A 211 -15.92 11.39 -21.19
CA GLN A 211 -15.10 11.35 -19.99
C GLN A 211 -14.57 9.93 -19.77
N VAL A 212 -13.33 9.83 -19.29
CA VAL A 212 -12.69 8.55 -18.94
C VAL A 212 -12.58 8.45 -17.43
N LEU A 213 -12.90 7.28 -16.88
CA LEU A 213 -12.66 7.01 -15.47
C LEU A 213 -11.17 6.81 -15.20
N ALA A 214 -10.61 7.63 -14.35
CA ALA A 214 -9.21 7.56 -13.96
C ALA A 214 -9.04 7.59 -12.43
N ILE A 215 -7.89 7.13 -11.97
CA ILE A 215 -7.50 7.29 -10.58
C ILE A 215 -6.76 8.61 -10.46
N ASN A 216 -7.27 9.49 -9.63
CA ASN A 216 -6.65 10.78 -9.35
C ASN A 216 -5.29 10.56 -8.67
N GLN A 217 -4.23 11.04 -9.29
CA GLN A 217 -2.85 10.96 -8.82
C GLN A 217 -2.37 12.27 -8.18
N ALA A 218 -3.29 13.19 -7.85
CA ALA A 218 -2.93 14.43 -7.17
C ALA A 218 -2.07 14.13 -5.94
N SER A 219 -1.10 14.98 -5.67
CA SER A 219 -0.15 14.82 -4.58
C SER A 219 -0.85 14.55 -3.26
N TYR A 220 -0.55 13.43 -2.66
CA TYR A 220 -1.06 13.07 -1.34
C TYR A 220 0.05 12.54 -0.44
N SER A 221 -0.19 12.64 0.86
CA SER A 221 0.62 11.96 1.87
C SER A 221 0.03 10.59 2.18
N GLN A 222 0.90 9.64 2.49
CA GLN A 222 0.52 8.30 2.95
C GLN A 222 1.02 8.09 4.38
N HIS A 223 0.18 7.44 5.18
CA HIS A 223 0.54 7.10 6.54
C HIS A 223 0.08 5.69 6.90
N ILE A 224 1.02 4.87 7.39
CA ILE A 224 0.75 3.54 7.91
C ILE A 224 0.67 3.63 9.43
N SER A 225 -0.41 3.10 9.99
CA SER A 225 -0.67 3.10 11.42
C SER A 225 -1.31 1.79 11.88
N HIS A 226 -1.50 1.64 13.20
CA HIS A 226 -2.14 0.45 13.79
C HIS A 226 -1.47 -0.86 13.38
N VAL A 227 -0.14 -0.84 13.32
CA VAL A 227 0.64 -2.03 12.95
C VAL A 227 0.54 -3.08 14.06
N GLN A 228 0.14 -4.27 13.67
CA GLN A 228 0.02 -5.44 14.55
C GLN A 228 0.83 -6.58 13.96
N TYR A 229 1.77 -7.11 14.73
CA TYR A 229 2.66 -8.20 14.31
C TYR A 229 2.07 -9.55 14.71
N GLY A 230 2.08 -10.49 13.76
CA GLY A 230 1.65 -11.88 13.95
C GLY A 230 2.76 -12.74 14.54
N ILE A 231 3.06 -12.56 15.82
CA ILE A 231 4.17 -13.25 16.49
C ILE A 231 4.01 -14.78 16.45
N ASP A 232 2.79 -15.28 16.50
CA ASP A 232 2.50 -16.72 16.43
C ASP A 232 2.83 -17.33 15.05
N GLN A 233 3.02 -16.51 14.04
CA GLN A 233 3.34 -16.89 12.66
C GLN A 233 4.77 -16.49 12.29
N MET A 234 5.55 -16.04 13.26
CA MET A 234 6.91 -15.59 13.05
C MET A 234 7.84 -16.75 12.71
N GLU A 235 8.67 -16.56 11.71
CA GLU A 235 9.80 -17.44 11.40
C GLU A 235 11.08 -16.85 11.98
N LEU A 236 11.54 -17.40 13.09
CA LEU A 236 12.80 -17.00 13.74
C LEU A 236 13.89 -18.01 13.42
N PHE A 237 14.98 -17.55 12.83
CA PHE A 237 16.13 -18.37 12.50
C PHE A 237 17.37 -17.95 13.30
N HIS A 238 17.97 -18.90 14.02
CA HIS A 238 19.22 -18.73 14.76
C HIS A 238 20.39 -19.26 13.95
N HIS A 239 21.26 -18.37 13.48
CA HIS A 239 22.48 -18.77 12.79
C HIS A 239 23.48 -19.42 13.76
N PRO A 240 24.44 -20.22 13.29
CA PRO A 240 25.53 -20.72 14.13
C PRO A 240 26.29 -19.55 14.78
N PRO A 241 26.81 -19.74 16.01
CA PRO A 241 27.65 -18.73 16.62
C PRO A 241 28.92 -18.46 15.79
N GLU A 242 29.31 -17.19 15.72
CA GLU A 242 30.52 -16.75 15.01
C GLU A 242 31.42 -15.92 15.95
N THR A 243 32.73 -16.00 15.72
CA THR A 243 33.67 -15.17 16.47
C THR A 243 33.67 -13.75 15.92
N LEU A 244 33.17 -12.81 16.70
CA LEU A 244 33.09 -11.40 16.38
C LEU A 244 34.42 -10.68 16.52
N GLN A 245 35.19 -11.04 17.57
CA GLN A 245 36.49 -10.47 17.85
C GLN A 245 37.37 -11.45 18.62
N LEU A 246 38.68 -11.40 18.38
CA LEU A 246 39.72 -12.16 19.06
C LEU A 246 40.75 -11.18 19.63
N ALA A 247 41.18 -11.40 20.88
CA ALA A 247 42.32 -10.73 21.48
C ALA A 247 43.25 -11.74 22.10
N LYS A 248 44.54 -11.45 22.11
CA LYS A 248 45.58 -12.24 22.70
C LYS A 248 46.26 -11.43 23.80
N VAL A 249 46.43 -12.02 24.96
CA VAL A 249 47.06 -11.38 26.10
C VAL A 249 48.21 -12.26 26.58
N THR A 250 49.39 -11.67 26.76
CA THR A 250 50.61 -12.39 27.08
C THR A 250 51.17 -11.87 28.39
N ASN A 251 51.70 -12.79 29.20
CA ASN A 251 52.46 -12.53 30.41
C ASN A 251 53.88 -13.12 30.22
N LEU A 252 54.91 -12.26 30.22
CA LEU A 252 56.32 -12.64 30.12
C LEU A 252 57.03 -12.53 31.47
N GLU A 253 56.28 -12.23 32.53
CA GLU A 253 56.82 -12.14 33.88
C GLU A 253 56.88 -13.53 34.55
N CYS A 254 57.66 -13.63 35.58
CA CYS A 254 57.83 -14.88 36.31
C CYS A 254 56.80 -15.12 37.43
N SER A 255 55.80 -14.22 37.51
CA SER A 255 54.62 -14.36 38.38
C SER A 255 53.38 -14.34 37.59
N SER A 256 52.28 -14.92 38.11
CA SER A 256 50.97 -14.81 37.50
C SER A 256 50.46 -13.38 37.61
N VAL A 257 49.95 -12.85 36.52
CA VAL A 257 49.46 -11.47 36.44
C VAL A 257 47.98 -11.44 36.05
N GLU A 258 47.18 -10.69 36.79
CA GLU A 258 45.82 -10.44 36.46
C GLU A 258 45.74 -9.42 35.30
N LYS A 259 45.09 -9.76 34.23
CA LYS A 259 44.88 -8.92 33.03
C LYS A 259 43.39 -8.75 32.76
N THR A 260 43.01 -7.52 32.39
CA THR A 260 41.68 -7.23 31.94
C THR A 260 41.70 -7.05 30.40
N VAL A 261 40.93 -7.86 29.71
CA VAL A 261 40.75 -7.80 28.23
C VAL A 261 39.39 -7.21 27.91
N LYS A 262 39.38 -6.13 27.14
CA LYS A 262 38.16 -5.52 26.61
C LYS A 262 38.05 -5.85 25.11
N LEU A 263 36.92 -6.42 24.73
CA LEU A 263 36.58 -6.74 23.35
C LEU A 263 35.38 -5.90 22.96
N GLU A 264 35.42 -5.26 21.79
CA GLU A 264 34.38 -4.40 21.31
C GLU A 264 34.18 -4.62 19.82
N LYS A 265 32.93 -4.81 19.41
CA LYS A 265 32.55 -4.97 17.98
C LYS A 265 31.28 -4.22 17.71
N THR A 266 31.26 -3.50 16.63
CA THR A 266 30.03 -2.90 16.06
C THR A 266 29.44 -3.85 15.05
N SER A 267 28.18 -4.20 15.22
CA SER A 267 27.37 -5.00 14.28
C SER A 267 26.30 -4.13 13.67
N THR A 268 25.94 -4.41 12.44
CA THR A 268 24.82 -3.76 11.77
C THR A 268 23.56 -4.59 12.01
N VAL A 269 22.51 -3.94 12.45
CA VAL A 269 21.15 -4.48 12.55
C VAL A 269 20.36 -3.94 11.37
N GLU A 270 19.74 -4.80 10.62
CA GLU A 270 18.89 -4.45 9.49
C GLU A 270 17.43 -4.68 9.85
N LYS A 271 16.58 -3.75 9.44
CA LYS A 271 15.14 -3.76 9.65
C LYS A 271 14.50 -3.29 8.37
N SER A 272 13.63 -4.10 7.80
CA SER A 272 12.86 -3.72 6.63
C SER A 272 11.39 -4.11 6.78
N TRP A 273 10.54 -3.35 6.11
CA TRP A 273 9.11 -3.64 6.04
C TRP A 273 8.76 -3.76 4.57
N ASP A 274 8.31 -4.92 4.18
CA ASP A 274 7.69 -5.17 2.89
C ASP A 274 6.16 -5.12 3.08
N ILE A 275 5.52 -4.13 2.50
CA ILE A 275 4.06 -3.96 2.55
C ILE A 275 3.41 -4.29 1.21
N GLY A 276 4.15 -4.92 0.32
CA GLY A 276 3.65 -5.26 -1.00
C GLY A 276 3.35 -4.02 -1.84
N ARG A 277 2.58 -4.21 -2.89
CA ARG A 277 2.42 -3.26 -3.99
C ARG A 277 1.41 -2.12 -3.75
N GLN A 278 0.88 -1.99 -2.55
CA GLN A 278 -0.18 -1.01 -2.24
C GLN A 278 0.33 0.42 -1.99
N THR A 279 1.64 0.60 -1.79
CA THR A 279 2.25 1.92 -1.70
C THR A 279 2.68 2.41 -3.08
N ARG A 280 2.35 3.63 -3.40
CA ARG A 280 2.72 4.24 -4.68
C ARG A 280 4.02 5.00 -4.58
N ASN A 281 4.87 4.83 -5.59
CA ASN A 281 6.10 5.58 -5.74
C ASN A 281 5.86 7.09 -5.81
N GLY A 282 6.72 7.87 -5.13
CA GLY A 282 6.74 9.33 -5.22
C GLY A 282 5.95 10.08 -4.15
N SER A 283 5.18 9.40 -3.30
CA SER A 283 4.49 10.04 -2.17
C SER A 283 5.36 10.05 -0.92
N VAL A 284 5.30 11.10 -0.13
CA VAL A 284 5.88 11.09 1.22
C VAL A 284 5.08 10.11 2.06
N SER A 285 5.70 9.01 2.40
CA SER A 285 5.09 7.98 3.24
C SER A 285 5.71 7.99 4.62
N THR A 286 4.88 7.85 5.63
CA THR A 286 5.30 7.70 7.03
C THR A 286 4.67 6.45 7.62
N MET A 287 5.32 5.86 8.63
CA MET A 287 4.83 4.69 9.33
C MET A 287 4.96 4.90 10.84
N SER A 288 3.88 4.70 11.57
CA SER A 288 3.86 4.63 13.03
C SER A 288 3.77 3.19 13.47
N ALA A 289 4.85 2.67 14.05
CA ALA A 289 4.92 1.29 14.50
C ALA A 289 5.84 1.13 15.72
N LYS A 290 5.61 0.04 16.46
CA LYS A 290 6.60 -0.49 17.40
C LYS A 290 7.58 -1.32 16.60
N ILE A 291 8.89 -1.16 16.85
CA ILE A 291 9.90 -1.94 16.15
C ILE A 291 10.18 -3.22 16.91
N PRO A 292 10.12 -4.41 16.28
CA PRO A 292 10.51 -5.65 16.91
C PRO A 292 12.02 -5.67 17.26
N ILE A 293 12.33 -6.15 18.45
CA ILE A 293 13.69 -6.37 18.96
C ILE A 293 13.86 -7.87 19.12
N LEU A 294 14.70 -8.47 18.28
CA LEU A 294 14.95 -9.90 18.29
C LEU A 294 15.88 -10.26 19.43
N GLY A 295 15.42 -11.11 20.33
CA GLY A 295 16.17 -11.69 21.44
C GLY A 295 16.24 -13.23 21.36
N PRO A 296 17.02 -13.88 22.22
CA PRO A 296 17.12 -15.34 22.30
C PRO A 296 15.76 -15.96 22.70
N GLY A 297 14.99 -16.41 21.72
CA GLY A 297 13.68 -17.04 21.94
C GLY A 297 12.54 -16.08 22.28
N THR A 298 12.75 -14.77 22.22
CA THR A 298 11.73 -13.74 22.47
C THR A 298 11.79 -12.62 21.45
N VAL A 299 10.66 -11.95 21.24
CA VAL A 299 10.59 -10.69 20.51
C VAL A 299 10.01 -9.65 21.45
N ASP A 300 10.80 -8.65 21.75
CA ASP A 300 10.38 -7.46 22.47
C ASP A 300 10.03 -6.35 21.49
N PHE A 301 9.41 -5.28 21.97
CA PHE A 301 9.02 -4.15 21.14
C PHE A 301 9.49 -2.83 21.71
N THR A 302 9.93 -1.93 20.83
CA THR A 302 10.16 -0.54 21.21
C THR A 302 8.84 0.15 21.59
N LYS A 303 8.94 1.38 22.09
CA LYS A 303 7.79 2.29 22.05
C LYS A 303 7.42 2.58 20.59
N GLU A 304 6.14 2.87 20.38
CA GLU A 304 5.69 3.31 19.06
C GLU A 304 6.42 4.57 18.63
N GLN A 305 6.88 4.59 17.40
CA GLN A 305 7.59 5.72 16.80
C GLN A 305 7.18 5.89 15.36
N THR A 306 7.19 7.14 14.90
CA THR A 306 6.90 7.48 13.50
C THR A 306 8.21 7.63 12.75
N MET A 307 8.30 6.96 11.61
CA MET A 307 9.46 6.97 10.72
C MET A 307 9.04 7.31 9.30
N THR A 308 9.96 7.86 8.51
CA THR A 308 9.75 7.98 7.07
C THR A 308 9.82 6.58 6.47
N PHE A 309 8.88 6.28 5.59
CA PHE A 309 8.75 4.99 4.95
C PHE A 309 8.81 5.17 3.43
N SER A 310 9.58 4.33 2.76
CA SER A 310 9.52 4.13 1.31
C SER A 310 9.53 2.64 1.03
N GLU A 311 8.94 2.22 -0.05
CA GLU A 311 8.91 0.81 -0.45
C GLU A 311 10.34 0.26 -0.55
N GLY A 312 10.57 -0.91 0.07
CA GLY A 312 11.89 -1.53 0.16
C GLY A 312 12.87 -0.81 1.09
N THR A 313 12.41 0.09 1.96
CA THR A 313 13.27 0.79 2.91
C THR A 313 13.84 -0.19 3.92
N THR A 314 15.14 -0.42 3.83
CA THR A 314 15.90 -1.09 4.87
C THR A 314 16.55 -0.05 5.77
N THR A 315 16.18 -0.05 7.04
CA THR A 315 16.83 0.77 8.06
C THR A 315 18.04 -0.01 8.60
N ARG A 316 19.21 0.63 8.60
CA ARG A 316 20.43 0.05 9.18
C ARG A 316 20.80 0.83 10.44
N GLU A 317 20.97 0.10 11.52
CA GLU A 317 21.39 0.64 12.80
C GLU A 317 22.67 -0.07 13.25
N SER A 318 23.62 0.68 13.78
CA SER A 318 24.87 0.12 14.31
C SER A 318 24.75 -0.07 15.81
N ILE A 319 24.90 -1.30 16.27
CA ILE A 319 24.91 -1.65 17.68
C ILE A 319 26.33 -2.04 18.11
N ARG A 320 26.83 -1.39 19.17
CA ARG A 320 28.13 -1.70 19.75
C ARG A 320 27.97 -2.76 20.83
N HIS A 321 28.67 -3.86 20.67
CA HIS A 321 28.82 -4.93 21.68
C HIS A 321 30.13 -4.75 22.37
N ALA A 322 30.15 -4.84 23.70
CA ALA A 322 31.36 -4.74 24.52
C ALA A 322 31.35 -5.80 25.62
N VAL A 323 32.43 -6.50 25.76
CA VAL A 323 32.65 -7.49 26.83
C VAL A 323 33.98 -7.21 27.50
N SER A 324 34.02 -7.32 28.82
CA SER A 324 35.24 -7.20 29.61
C SER A 324 35.47 -8.49 30.40
N VAL A 325 36.65 -9.06 30.27
CA VAL A 325 37.04 -10.32 30.96
C VAL A 325 38.29 -10.07 31.78
N GLN A 326 38.26 -10.47 33.05
CA GLN A 326 39.44 -10.54 33.92
C GLN A 326 39.91 -11.96 33.91
N LEU A 327 41.21 -12.15 33.69
CA LEU A 327 41.85 -13.48 33.74
C LEU A 327 43.24 -13.41 34.37
N LEU A 328 43.58 -14.44 35.06
CA LEU A 328 44.93 -14.64 35.60
C LEU A 328 45.77 -15.34 34.54
N VAL A 329 46.78 -14.65 34.03
CA VAL A 329 47.68 -15.19 32.98
C VAL A 329 48.89 -15.80 33.71
N PRO A 330 49.16 -17.11 33.54
CA PRO A 330 50.33 -17.75 34.18
C PRO A 330 51.67 -17.17 33.65
N PRO A 331 52.77 -17.36 34.39
CA PRO A 331 54.12 -16.96 33.93
C PRO A 331 54.45 -17.55 32.57
N ASN A 332 55.03 -16.73 31.68
CA ASN A 332 55.44 -17.14 30.34
C ASN A 332 54.34 -17.80 29.51
N HIS A 333 53.07 -17.37 29.69
CA HIS A 333 51.95 -17.88 28.95
C HIS A 333 51.21 -16.75 28.17
N SER A 334 50.52 -17.18 27.14
CA SER A 334 49.64 -16.35 26.35
C SER A 334 48.26 -17.00 26.30
N CYS A 335 47.23 -16.20 26.57
CA CYS A 335 45.84 -16.62 26.55
C CYS A 335 45.11 -15.88 25.43
N SER A 336 44.29 -16.60 24.70
CA SER A 336 43.36 -16.01 23.71
C SER A 336 42.00 -15.82 24.35
N VAL A 337 41.40 -14.67 24.12
CA VAL A 337 40.03 -14.36 24.53
C VAL A 337 39.26 -14.01 23.26
N ARG A 338 38.18 -14.73 22.98
CA ARG A 338 37.29 -14.43 21.87
C ARG A 338 35.93 -13.96 22.35
N MET A 339 35.35 -13.08 21.61
CA MET A 339 33.96 -12.67 21.74
C MET A 339 33.17 -13.34 20.62
N ASP A 340 32.27 -14.23 21.02
CA ASP A 340 31.37 -14.91 20.11
C ASP A 340 29.98 -14.24 20.15
N GLY A 341 29.30 -14.22 19.05
CA GLY A 341 27.93 -13.76 18.94
C GLY A 341 27.13 -14.62 17.99
N ARG A 342 25.81 -14.54 18.09
CA ARG A 342 24.92 -15.26 17.21
C ARG A 342 24.04 -14.28 16.43
N LYS A 343 24.03 -14.41 15.10
CA LYS A 343 23.11 -13.70 14.22
C LYS A 343 21.73 -14.36 14.31
N MET A 344 20.70 -13.55 14.39
CA MET A 344 19.29 -13.96 14.35
C MET A 344 18.59 -13.19 13.25
N THR A 345 17.74 -13.87 12.49
CA THR A 345 16.87 -13.26 11.49
C THR A 345 15.43 -13.67 11.77
N ALA A 346 14.48 -12.78 11.51
CA ALA A 346 13.08 -13.07 11.70
C ALA A 346 12.23 -12.41 10.62
N ASP A 347 11.32 -13.21 10.09
CA ASP A 347 10.24 -12.77 9.20
C ASP A 347 8.95 -12.76 10.01
N ILE A 348 8.40 -11.57 10.24
CA ILE A 348 7.22 -11.40 11.08
C ILE A 348 6.11 -10.80 10.23
N PRO A 349 5.05 -11.56 9.91
CA PRO A 349 3.90 -11.01 9.23
C PRO A 349 3.24 -9.93 10.09
N PHE A 350 2.76 -8.87 9.44
CA PHE A 350 2.01 -7.84 10.13
C PHE A 350 0.81 -7.39 9.33
N THR A 351 -0.13 -6.80 10.04
CA THR A 351 -1.26 -6.06 9.48
C THR A 351 -1.16 -4.60 9.88
N GLY A 352 -1.75 -3.72 9.09
CA GLY A 352 -1.74 -2.29 9.38
C GLY A 352 -2.88 -1.58 8.66
N ARG A 353 -2.96 -0.29 8.90
CA ARG A 353 -3.90 0.61 8.23
C ARG A 353 -3.13 1.64 7.43
N LEU A 354 -3.29 1.62 6.10
CA LEU A 354 -2.76 2.61 5.19
C LEU A 354 -3.81 3.69 4.98
N SER A 355 -3.48 4.94 5.25
CA SER A 355 -4.29 6.11 4.92
C SER A 355 -3.60 6.95 3.85
N ARG A 356 -4.41 7.51 2.94
CA ARG A 356 -3.99 8.51 1.95
C ARG A 356 -4.79 9.78 2.17
N THR A 357 -4.10 10.91 2.28
CA THR A 357 -4.72 12.23 2.39
C THR A 357 -4.34 13.04 1.18
N ASN A 358 -5.31 13.47 0.40
CA ASN A 358 -5.06 14.29 -0.78
C ASN A 358 -4.84 15.76 -0.40
N HIS A 359 -4.55 16.62 -1.39
CA HIS A 359 -4.23 18.04 -1.17
C HIS A 359 -5.42 18.86 -0.62
N ASN A 360 -6.67 18.42 -0.78
CA ASN A 360 -7.85 19.09 -0.24
C ASN A 360 -8.18 18.64 1.20
N GLY A 361 -7.42 17.68 1.74
CA GLY A 361 -7.57 17.16 3.10
C GLY A 361 -8.46 15.92 3.22
N ASP A 362 -9.08 15.44 2.13
CA ASP A 362 -9.86 14.19 2.16
C ASP A 362 -8.93 13.01 2.43
N THR A 363 -9.36 12.14 3.34
CA THR A 363 -8.56 10.99 3.76
C THR A 363 -9.33 9.70 3.55
N HIS A 364 -8.75 8.83 2.75
CA HIS A 364 -9.21 7.46 2.55
C HIS A 364 -8.25 6.47 3.23
N TRP A 365 -8.74 5.30 3.59
CA TRP A 365 -7.90 4.30 4.24
C TRP A 365 -8.32 2.88 3.84
N THR A 366 -7.35 1.97 3.92
CA THR A 366 -7.55 0.53 3.69
C THR A 366 -6.68 -0.27 4.64
N PHE A 367 -7.00 -1.56 4.80
CA PHE A 367 -6.13 -2.49 5.52
C PHE A 367 -5.03 -3.00 4.60
N ILE A 368 -3.85 -3.16 5.17
CA ILE A 368 -2.69 -3.72 4.50
C ILE A 368 -2.15 -4.90 5.29
N THR A 369 -1.47 -5.79 4.58
CA THR A 369 -0.65 -6.85 5.15
C THR A 369 0.77 -6.70 4.65
N GLY A 370 1.74 -7.15 5.44
CA GLY A 370 3.13 -7.10 5.05
C GLY A 370 3.97 -8.05 5.88
N THR A 371 5.28 -8.03 5.62
CA THR A 371 6.26 -8.78 6.38
C THR A 371 7.34 -7.84 6.90
N TYR A 372 7.62 -7.91 8.18
CA TYR A 372 8.77 -7.29 8.79
C TYR A 372 9.94 -8.27 8.73
N ASP A 373 11.02 -7.82 8.12
CA ASP A 373 12.26 -8.56 7.94
C ASP A 373 13.32 -7.95 8.85
N GLY A 374 13.68 -8.68 9.89
CA GLY A 374 14.58 -8.21 10.93
C GLY A 374 15.81 -9.06 11.05
N MET A 375 16.96 -8.40 11.23
CA MET A 375 18.22 -9.04 11.58
C MET A 375 18.81 -8.41 12.84
N SER A 376 19.28 -9.22 13.76
CA SER A 376 19.96 -8.78 14.96
C SER A 376 21.17 -9.68 15.26
N VAL A 377 22.11 -9.18 16.06
CA VAL A 377 23.19 -9.98 16.64
C VAL A 377 23.03 -9.95 18.14
N GLY A 378 22.90 -11.12 18.72
CA GLY A 378 22.72 -11.29 20.16
C GLY A 378 23.56 -12.44 20.71
N GLU A 379 23.21 -12.92 21.90
CA GLU A 379 23.94 -14.01 22.61
C GLU A 379 25.45 -13.77 22.63
N ILE A 380 25.85 -12.56 23.04
CA ILE A 380 27.25 -12.18 23.11
C ILE A 380 27.88 -12.85 24.30
N ASN A 381 28.88 -13.69 24.04
CA ASN A 381 29.63 -14.43 25.05
C ASN A 381 31.13 -14.20 24.92
N ALA A 382 31.85 -14.15 26.04
CA ALA A 382 33.31 -14.19 26.07
C ALA A 382 33.78 -15.60 26.41
N VAL A 383 34.69 -16.11 25.59
CA VAL A 383 35.30 -17.42 25.79
C VAL A 383 36.80 -17.23 25.97
N VAL A 384 37.33 -17.69 27.11
CA VAL A 384 38.78 -17.73 27.35
C VAL A 384 39.28 -19.10 26.93
N GLU A 385 40.16 -19.11 25.94
CA GLU A 385 40.82 -20.34 25.50
C GLU A 385 41.97 -20.72 26.46
N ARG A 386 42.33 -22.00 26.43
CA ARG A 386 43.45 -22.48 27.28
C ARG A 386 44.71 -21.66 26.96
N CYS A 387 45.34 -21.12 28.02
CA CYS A 387 46.61 -20.39 27.86
C CYS A 387 47.71 -21.35 27.37
N GLN A 388 48.52 -20.88 26.43
CA GLN A 388 49.63 -21.64 25.86
C GLN A 388 50.96 -21.04 26.31
N PRO A 389 52.01 -21.86 26.56
CA PRO A 389 53.34 -21.35 26.79
C PRO A 389 53.85 -20.52 25.64
N VAL A 390 54.59 -19.45 25.92
CA VAL A 390 55.28 -18.64 24.91
C VAL A 390 56.60 -19.31 24.57
N ALA A 391 56.77 -19.67 23.28
CA ALA A 391 57.93 -20.51 22.84
C ALA A 391 59.29 -19.91 23.14
N ASP A 392 59.44 -18.60 23.07
CA ASP A 392 60.73 -17.89 23.22
C ASP A 392 60.79 -17.09 24.54
N ALA A 393 59.99 -17.44 25.52
CA ALA A 393 60.00 -16.76 26.83
C ALA A 393 61.25 -17.07 27.60
N VAL A 394 61.84 -16.06 28.23
CA VAL A 394 63.01 -16.24 29.13
C VAL A 394 62.60 -17.15 30.29
N PRO A 395 63.32 -18.26 30.57
CA PRO A 395 63.04 -19.14 31.66
C PRO A 395 63.06 -18.38 33.00
N CYS A 396 62.06 -18.61 33.85
CA CYS A 396 62.04 -18.07 35.20
C CYS A 396 63.07 -18.85 36.07
N SER A 397 63.90 -18.12 36.75
CA SER A 397 64.79 -18.76 37.79
C SER A 397 63.91 -19.46 38.84
N PRO A 398 64.31 -20.68 39.32
CA PRO A 398 63.61 -21.29 40.43
C PRO A 398 63.63 -20.33 41.62
N ALA A 399 62.48 -20.14 42.27
CA ALA A 399 62.49 -19.44 43.58
C ALA A 399 63.42 -20.14 44.46
N GLU A 400 64.44 -19.43 45.01
CA GLU A 400 65.23 -19.95 46.08
C GLU A 400 64.26 -20.20 47.24
N ASP A 401 64.11 -21.51 47.60
CA ASP A 401 63.43 -21.89 48.81
C ASP A 401 64.20 -21.27 50.00
N GLU A 402 63.71 -20.17 50.54
CA GLU A 402 64.09 -19.67 51.82
C GLU A 402 63.67 -20.70 52.87
N GLN A 403 64.62 -21.60 53.14
CA GLN A 403 64.60 -22.39 54.41
C GLN A 403 64.94 -21.46 55.57
N HIS A 404 63.90 -21.15 56.35
CA HIS A 404 64.10 -20.80 57.78
C HIS A 404 63.05 -21.49 58.64
#